data_c97598553c1fe902448e0ceaf2ac76da
#
_entry.id   c97598553c1fe902448e0ceaf2ac76da
#
_cell.length_a   1.000
_cell.length_b   1.000
_cell.length_c   1.000
_cell.angle_alpha   90.00
_cell.angle_beta   90.00
_cell.angle_gamma   90.00
#
_symmetry.space_group_name_H-M   'P 1'
#
loop_
_entity.id
_entity.type
_entity.pdbx_description
1 polymer ?
#
loop_
_entity_poly.entity_id
_entity_poly.type
_entity_poly.pdbx_seq_one_letter_code
_entity_poly.pdbx_strand_id
1 'polypeptide(L)'
;MAGNITGSNYVGGLVGFNETFINNCYTELTVIGASATGGLVGQNNYNISNSFSQSTVSGQVNAGGLVGYNNNAANINNCYSTGAVSGSSNSGG
;
A
#
# COMPACT_ATOMS: atom_id res chain seq x y z
N MET A 1 -0.04 13.30 -1.35
CA MET A 1 -0.73 13.25 -0.06
C MET A 1 0.29 13.04 1.06
N ALA A 2 0.21 13.79 2.10
CA ALA A 2 1.18 13.73 3.20
C ALA A 2 0.45 13.65 4.53
N GLY A 3 1.05 13.02 5.53
CA GLY A 3 0.46 12.90 6.86
C GLY A 3 0.68 11.52 7.46
N ASN A 4 -0.17 11.15 8.42
CA ASN A 4 -0.10 9.87 9.11
C ASN A 4 -1.43 9.15 9.00
N ILE A 5 -1.38 7.84 8.77
CA ILE A 5 -2.57 7.00 8.70
C ILE A 5 -2.37 5.80 9.62
N THR A 6 -3.36 5.53 10.45
CA THR A 6 -3.32 4.41 11.39
C THR A 6 -4.64 3.66 11.33
N GLY A 7 -4.57 2.33 11.32
CA GLY A 7 -5.76 1.49 11.29
C GLY A 7 -5.43 0.06 11.63
N SER A 8 -6.39 -0.85 11.49
CA SER A 8 -6.18 -2.26 11.83
C SER A 8 -6.13 -3.18 10.61
N ASN A 9 -7.15 -3.20 9.76
CA ASN A 9 -7.18 -4.06 8.57
C ASN A 9 -7.21 -3.20 7.33
N TYR A 10 -6.63 -3.66 6.23
CA TYR A 10 -6.67 -2.99 4.93
C TYR A 10 -6.34 -1.50 5.03
N VAL A 11 -5.13 -1.21 5.47
CA VAL A 11 -4.70 0.18 5.66
C VAL A 11 -3.81 0.59 4.49
N GLY A 12 -4.17 1.66 3.82
CA GLY A 12 -3.40 2.20 2.72
C GLY A 12 -3.34 3.71 2.77
N GLY A 13 -2.29 4.28 2.22
CA GLY A 13 -2.14 5.72 2.22
C GLY A 13 -3.23 6.42 1.43
N LEU A 14 -3.71 5.80 0.36
CA LEU A 14 -4.76 6.34 -0.47
C LEU A 14 -6.05 5.55 -0.30
N VAL A 15 -5.98 4.22 -0.43
CA VAL A 15 -7.13 3.33 -0.40
C VAL A 15 -6.84 2.14 0.49
N GLY A 16 -7.75 1.83 1.41
CA GLY A 16 -7.61 0.63 2.24
C GLY A 16 -7.85 -0.64 1.44
N PHE A 17 -8.94 -0.68 0.69
CA PHE A 17 -9.31 -1.83 -0.12
C PHE A 17 -9.74 -1.36 -1.50
N ASN A 18 -9.00 -1.74 -2.53
CA ASN A 18 -9.26 -1.24 -3.88
C ASN A 18 -9.95 -2.29 -4.74
N GLU A 19 -11.13 -1.97 -5.23
CA GLU A 19 -11.88 -2.80 -6.17
C GLU A 19 -12.09 -2.09 -7.51
N THR A 20 -11.30 -1.07 -7.79
CA THR A 20 -11.43 -0.31 -9.01
C THR A 20 -10.05 0.07 -9.54
N PHE A 21 -9.99 0.93 -10.51
CA PHE A 21 -8.77 1.28 -11.21
C PHE A 21 -8.11 2.50 -10.56
N ILE A 22 -6.84 2.39 -10.21
CA ILE A 22 -6.06 3.50 -9.68
C ILE A 22 -5.01 3.89 -10.72
N ASN A 23 -4.96 5.16 -11.06
CA ASN A 23 -4.05 5.65 -12.10
C ASN A 23 -3.53 7.05 -11.74
N ASN A 24 -2.24 7.26 -11.96
CA ASN A 24 -1.59 8.56 -11.74
C ASN A 24 -1.75 9.10 -10.31
N CYS A 25 -1.58 8.24 -9.32
CA CYS A 25 -1.71 8.62 -7.91
C CYS A 25 -0.38 8.44 -7.18
N TYR A 26 -0.22 9.14 -6.06
CA TYR A 26 0.95 8.94 -5.23
C TYR A 26 0.68 9.30 -3.76
N THR A 27 1.55 8.81 -2.88
CA THR A 27 1.48 9.12 -1.46
C THR A 27 2.87 9.41 -0.90
N GLU A 28 2.93 10.27 0.11
CA GLU A 28 4.15 10.61 0.86
C GLU A 28 3.77 10.74 2.33
N LEU A 29 3.66 9.61 3.03
CA LEU A 29 3.17 9.67 4.40
C LEU A 29 3.67 8.51 5.25
N THR A 30 3.25 8.47 6.52
CA THR A 30 3.51 7.36 7.43
C THR A 30 2.23 6.55 7.56
N VAL A 31 2.31 5.25 7.30
CA VAL A 31 1.16 4.35 7.34
C VAL A 31 1.42 3.26 8.36
N ILE A 32 0.50 3.08 9.30
CA ILE A 32 0.60 2.07 10.35
C ILE A 32 -0.68 1.23 10.36
N GLY A 33 -0.52 -0.08 10.28
CA GLY A 33 -1.67 -0.98 10.31
C GLY A 33 -1.28 -2.36 10.83
N ALA A 34 -2.25 -3.25 10.99
CA ALA A 34 -2.02 -4.60 11.47
C ALA A 34 -1.96 -5.61 10.32
N SER A 35 -2.89 -5.57 9.40
CA SER A 35 -2.96 -6.51 8.26
C SER A 35 -3.10 -5.73 6.97
N ALA A 36 -2.58 -6.29 5.88
CA ALA A 36 -2.71 -5.72 4.54
C ALA A 36 -2.48 -4.21 4.54
N THR A 37 -1.27 -3.80 4.93
CA THR A 37 -0.90 -2.40 5.05
C THR A 37 0.03 -2.02 3.90
N GLY A 38 -0.32 -0.98 3.16
CA GLY A 38 0.50 -0.51 2.06
C GLY A 38 0.63 0.99 2.02
N GLY A 39 1.70 1.49 1.41
CA GLY A 39 1.91 2.92 1.28
C GLY A 39 0.87 3.60 0.42
N LEU A 40 0.36 2.92 -0.59
CA LEU A 40 -0.69 3.42 -1.46
C LEU A 40 -2.01 2.69 -1.17
N VAL A 41 -2.01 1.37 -1.22
CA VAL A 41 -3.21 0.54 -1.10
C VAL A 41 -2.96 -0.57 -0.10
N GLY A 42 -3.91 -0.82 0.80
CA GLY A 42 -3.82 -1.92 1.74
C GLY A 42 -3.99 -3.26 1.03
N GLN A 43 -5.13 -3.48 0.40
CA GLN A 43 -5.36 -4.67 -0.42
C GLN A 43 -5.88 -4.27 -1.79
N ASN A 44 -5.28 -4.81 -2.83
CA ASN A 44 -5.64 -4.47 -4.19
C ASN A 44 -6.28 -5.65 -4.91
N ASN A 45 -7.51 -5.47 -5.37
CA ASN A 45 -8.25 -6.48 -6.12
C ASN A 45 -8.45 -6.08 -7.58
N TYR A 46 -7.89 -4.97 -8.02
CA TYR A 46 -8.01 -4.53 -9.39
C TYR A 46 -6.67 -3.96 -9.87
N ASN A 47 -6.67 -3.02 -10.79
CA ASN A 47 -5.44 -2.55 -11.43
C ASN A 47 -4.93 -1.24 -10.85
N ILE A 48 -3.62 -1.14 -10.70
CA ILE A 48 -2.93 0.09 -10.33
C ILE A 48 -1.90 0.37 -11.40
N SER A 49 -1.88 1.59 -11.94
CA SER A 49 -0.90 1.96 -12.94
C SER A 49 -0.41 3.40 -12.75
N ASN A 50 0.81 3.66 -13.20
CA ASN A 50 1.42 4.98 -13.20
C ASN A 50 1.33 5.67 -11.83
N SER A 51 1.56 4.90 -10.76
CA SER A 51 1.42 5.41 -9.39
C SER A 51 2.66 5.09 -8.57
N PHE A 52 2.85 5.79 -7.46
CA PHE A 52 4.00 5.51 -6.62
C PHE A 52 3.72 5.87 -5.16
N SER A 53 4.56 5.36 -4.28
CA SER A 53 4.50 5.62 -2.85
C SER A 53 5.89 5.97 -2.33
N GLN A 54 5.98 7.04 -1.57
CA GLN A 54 7.20 7.43 -0.87
C GLN A 54 6.93 7.44 0.63
N SER A 55 6.37 6.35 1.13
CA SER A 55 5.82 6.30 2.47
C SER A 55 6.64 5.39 3.37
N THR A 56 6.64 5.69 4.67
CA THR A 56 7.13 4.78 5.69
C THR A 56 5.96 3.92 6.14
N VAL A 57 6.07 2.60 5.99
CA VAL A 57 4.99 1.68 6.24
C VAL A 57 5.36 0.74 7.38
N SER A 58 4.47 0.60 8.34
CA SER A 58 4.64 -0.30 9.47
C SER A 58 3.38 -1.16 9.60
N GLY A 59 3.53 -2.47 9.47
CA GLY A 59 2.42 -3.40 9.58
C GLY A 59 2.88 -4.68 10.23
N GLN A 60 1.95 -5.58 10.54
CA GLN A 60 2.29 -6.87 11.12
C GLN A 60 2.26 -7.98 10.08
N VAL A 61 1.21 -8.04 9.28
CA VAL A 61 1.06 -9.07 8.24
C VAL A 61 0.82 -8.37 6.91
N ASN A 62 1.50 -8.82 5.87
CA ASN A 62 1.36 -8.28 4.52
C ASN A 62 1.57 -6.76 4.45
N ALA A 63 2.74 -6.31 4.89
CA ALA A 63 3.11 -4.91 4.79
C ALA A 63 3.93 -4.67 3.52
N GLY A 64 3.55 -3.68 2.74
CA GLY A 64 4.26 -3.35 1.52
C GLY A 64 4.40 -1.85 1.32
N GLY A 65 5.44 -1.45 0.63
CA GLY A 65 5.69 -0.04 0.37
C GLY A 65 4.64 0.59 -0.53
N LEU A 66 4.13 -0.17 -1.49
CA LEU A 66 3.08 0.28 -2.39
C LEU A 66 1.75 -0.38 -2.02
N VAL A 67 1.70 -1.69 -2.03
CA VAL A 67 0.50 -2.49 -1.78
C VAL A 67 0.81 -3.53 -0.72
N GLY A 68 -0.06 -3.67 0.28
CA GLY A 68 0.10 -4.68 1.30
C GLY A 68 -0.21 -6.06 0.78
N TYR A 69 -1.30 -6.21 0.06
CA TYR A 69 -1.72 -7.49 -0.49
C TYR A 69 -2.33 -7.28 -1.88
N ASN A 70 -1.78 -7.94 -2.88
CA ASN A 70 -2.27 -7.86 -4.24
C ASN A 70 -2.95 -9.17 -4.63
N ASN A 71 -4.24 -9.11 -4.97
CA ASN A 71 -5.01 -10.29 -5.31
C ASN A 71 -4.59 -10.86 -6.68
N ASN A 72 -4.86 -12.13 -6.91
CA ASN A 72 -4.40 -12.87 -8.09
C ASN A 72 -4.79 -12.23 -9.43
N ALA A 73 -5.98 -11.64 -9.50
CA ALA A 73 -6.47 -11.05 -10.73
C ALA A 73 -6.05 -9.61 -10.93
N ALA A 74 -5.33 -9.03 -9.96
CA ALA A 74 -4.97 -7.62 -9.99
C ALA A 74 -3.59 -7.42 -10.62
N ASN A 75 -3.43 -6.34 -11.35
CA ASN A 75 -2.18 -5.98 -12.00
C ASN A 75 -1.64 -4.67 -11.48
N ILE A 76 -0.32 -4.59 -11.34
CA ILE A 76 0.36 -3.36 -10.97
C ILE A 76 1.36 -3.06 -12.07
N ASN A 77 1.21 -1.92 -12.75
CA ASN A 77 2.03 -1.54 -13.89
C ASN A 77 2.60 -0.14 -13.73
N ASN A 78 3.86 0.03 -14.09
CA ASN A 78 4.53 1.32 -14.07
C ASN A 78 4.42 2.01 -12.70
N CYS A 79 4.63 1.23 -11.64
CA CYS A 79 4.52 1.73 -10.27
C CYS A 79 5.84 1.52 -9.53
N TYR A 80 6.07 2.31 -8.50
CA TYR A 80 7.23 2.10 -7.64
C TYR A 80 6.95 2.56 -6.23
N SER A 81 7.78 2.12 -5.29
CA SER A 81 7.72 2.62 -3.93
C SER A 81 9.12 2.85 -3.39
N THR A 82 9.24 3.89 -2.58
CA THR A 82 10.46 4.18 -1.83
C THR A 82 10.05 4.45 -0.38
N GLY A 83 10.98 4.29 0.53
CA GLY A 83 10.70 4.47 1.94
C GLY A 83 10.93 3.18 2.71
N ALA A 84 10.86 3.25 4.03
CA ALA A 84 11.10 2.11 4.90
C ALA A 84 9.82 1.30 5.10
N VAL A 85 9.95 -0.02 5.08
CA VAL A 85 8.83 -0.93 5.31
C VAL A 85 9.22 -1.86 6.45
N SER A 86 8.35 -1.95 7.45
CA SER A 86 8.52 -2.83 8.61
C SER A 86 7.34 -3.75 8.78
N GLY A 87 7.57 -5.01 9.07
CA GLY A 87 6.51 -5.95 9.34
C GLY A 87 7.04 -7.24 9.94
N SER A 88 6.14 -8.02 10.54
CA SER A 88 6.49 -9.29 11.16
C SER A 88 6.45 -10.44 10.16
N SER A 89 5.54 -10.40 9.21
CA SER A 89 5.37 -11.44 8.19
C SER A 89 5.07 -10.79 6.85
N ASN A 90 5.60 -11.38 5.78
CA ASN A 90 5.30 -10.98 4.41
C ASN A 90 5.48 -9.48 4.16
N SER A 91 6.65 -8.96 4.52
CA SER A 91 6.98 -7.56 4.29
C SER A 91 7.74 -7.41 2.98
N GLY A 92 7.52 -6.33 2.26
CA GLY A 92 8.26 -6.04 1.05
C GLY A 92 8.09 -4.61 0.58
N GLY A 93 8.94 -4.24 -0.35
CA GLY A 93 8.89 -2.90 -0.98
C GLY A 93 7.86 -2.82 -2.11
#